data_41c1e70b8e7c641f6e5116449738e181
#
_entry.id   41c1e70b8e7c641f6e5116449738e181
#
_cell.length_a   1.000
_cell.length_b   1.000
_cell.length_c   1.000
_cell.angle_alpha   90.00
_cell.angle_beta   90.00
_cell.angle_gamma   90.00
#
_symmetry.space_group_name_H-M   'P 1'
#
loop_
_entity.id
_entity.type
_entity.pdbx_description
1 polymer ?
#
loop_
_entity_poly.entity_id
_entity_poly.type
_entity_poly.pdbx_seq_one_letter_code
_entity_poly.pdbx_strand_id
1 'polypeptide(L)'
;MLHWVSEPDLFVICKSCSSEVSPYVTECPYCGQRVRKRAPKLERESPAEPPPRTRPASRPAPRVRRRQSDSPRQHSGQATPWVPPDTRPYGVYVLIALSLVATVAGAARPSLPFDLGLVAPIGDQWWRLVTTPFVYDNAGYEFIVLVAIAIFGMHIERRFGRFAAVAVFVLAGAAGAGLAQASGLLPAIGGNGAAFGLLTAWLVEDRRAHGRGEDRGSDVLGAGVFALLLVLVSLIWPSASIAAAVGGVVVGAVFGRLLPALIRR
;
A
#
# COMPACT_ATOMS: atom_id res chain seq x y z
N MET A 1 54.47 21.16 3.53
CA MET A 1 53.27 21.16 4.38
C MET A 1 52.10 20.83 3.50
N LEU A 2 51.63 19.57 3.54
CA LEU A 2 50.48 19.10 2.74
C LEU A 2 49.21 19.57 3.42
N HIS A 3 48.48 20.50 2.81
CA HIS A 3 47.12 20.88 3.20
C HIS A 3 46.20 19.67 2.91
N TRP A 4 45.70 19.04 3.95
CA TRP A 4 44.59 18.10 3.87
C TRP A 4 43.34 18.93 3.53
N VAL A 5 42.92 18.85 2.28
CA VAL A 5 41.58 19.30 1.88
C VAL A 5 40.64 18.24 2.44
N SER A 6 39.87 18.61 3.49
CA SER A 6 38.81 17.74 3.97
C SER A 6 37.80 17.53 2.84
N GLU A 7 37.62 16.26 2.41
CA GLU A 7 36.57 15.91 1.49
C GLU A 7 35.22 16.38 2.06
N PRO A 8 34.39 17.02 1.24
CA PRO A 8 33.07 17.44 1.69
C PRO A 8 32.25 16.22 2.11
N ASP A 9 31.68 16.25 3.31
CA ASP A 9 30.77 15.21 3.79
C ASP A 9 29.68 14.95 2.77
N LEU A 10 29.65 13.76 2.17
CA LEU A 10 28.69 13.38 1.15
C LEU A 10 27.27 13.25 1.70
N PHE A 11 27.13 13.03 2.99
CA PHE A 11 25.82 12.89 3.68
C PHE A 11 25.91 13.33 5.14
N VAL A 12 24.74 13.60 5.72
CA VAL A 12 24.56 13.93 7.13
C VAL A 12 23.53 12.98 7.72
N ILE A 13 23.79 12.44 8.92
CA ILE A 13 22.84 11.58 9.62
C ILE A 13 21.84 12.41 10.39
N CYS A 14 20.55 12.20 10.16
CA CYS A 14 19.49 12.86 10.92
C CYS A 14 19.47 12.32 12.36
N LYS A 15 19.56 13.21 13.35
CA LYS A 15 19.58 12.84 14.77
C LYS A 15 18.26 12.24 15.29
N SER A 16 17.16 12.46 14.57
CA SER A 16 15.82 12.01 14.98
C SER A 16 15.44 10.64 14.44
N CYS A 17 15.78 10.36 13.17
CA CYS A 17 15.39 9.10 12.50
C CYS A 17 16.57 8.27 12.02
N SER A 18 17.82 8.73 12.29
CA SER A 18 19.08 8.07 11.87
C SER A 18 19.21 7.83 10.36
N SER A 19 18.38 8.47 9.52
CA SER A 19 18.49 8.37 8.07
C SER A 19 19.61 9.26 7.54
N GLU A 20 20.28 8.77 6.50
CA GLU A 20 21.26 9.54 5.74
C GLU A 20 20.54 10.54 4.84
N VAL A 21 20.92 11.82 4.92
CA VAL A 21 20.33 12.88 4.13
C VAL A 21 21.42 13.73 3.48
N SER A 22 21.11 14.37 2.37
CA SER A 22 22.03 15.28 1.68
C SER A 22 22.45 16.43 2.61
N PRO A 23 23.74 16.85 2.61
CA PRO A 23 24.23 17.96 3.41
C PRO A 23 23.60 19.31 3.02
N TYR A 24 22.88 19.38 1.90
CA TYR A 24 22.26 20.60 1.39
C TYR A 24 20.81 20.79 1.83
N VAL A 25 20.18 19.81 2.48
CA VAL A 25 18.81 19.95 2.99
C VAL A 25 18.77 20.60 4.37
N THR A 26 17.78 21.44 4.61
CA THR A 26 17.51 22.07 5.89
C THR A 26 16.62 21.24 6.79
N GLU A 27 15.76 20.41 6.19
CA GLU A 27 14.80 19.53 6.86
C GLU A 27 14.96 18.09 6.34
N CYS A 28 14.84 17.12 7.23
CA CYS A 28 14.94 15.72 6.88
C CYS A 28 13.70 15.29 6.05
N PRO A 29 13.85 14.76 4.84
CA PRO A 29 12.71 14.34 4.01
C PRO A 29 11.96 13.15 4.59
N TYR A 30 12.55 12.41 5.53
CA TYR A 30 11.95 11.21 6.12
C TYR A 30 11.13 11.49 7.38
N CYS A 31 11.56 12.45 8.23
CA CYS A 31 10.89 12.73 9.50
C CYS A 31 10.50 14.20 9.69
N GLY A 32 10.76 15.09 8.73
CA GLY A 32 10.47 16.52 8.82
C GLY A 32 11.31 17.29 9.84
N GLN A 33 12.19 16.62 10.59
CA GLN A 33 13.02 17.28 11.60
C GLN A 33 14.05 18.20 10.96
N ARG A 34 14.23 19.38 11.53
CA ARG A 34 15.23 20.34 11.06
C ARG A 34 16.65 19.83 11.31
N VAL A 35 17.42 19.63 10.24
CA VAL A 35 18.79 19.13 10.28
C VAL A 35 19.78 20.29 10.45
N ARG A 36 19.54 21.42 9.78
CA ARG A 36 20.38 22.62 9.82
C ARG A 36 19.54 23.89 9.84
N LYS A 37 20.10 24.95 10.43
CA LYS A 37 19.44 26.29 10.46
C LYS A 37 19.47 27.01 9.10
N ARG A 38 20.48 26.75 8.27
CA ARG A 38 20.64 27.32 6.92
C ARG A 38 21.31 26.31 6.00
N ALA A 39 20.91 26.29 4.74
CA ALA A 39 21.61 25.53 3.70
C ALA A 39 23.02 26.11 3.47
N PRO A 40 24.04 25.29 3.18
CA PRO A 40 25.35 25.77 2.77
C PRO A 40 25.23 26.64 1.53
N LYS A 41 26.00 27.74 1.45
CA LYS A 41 26.08 28.51 0.22
C LYS A 41 26.83 27.68 -0.82
N LEU A 42 26.19 27.43 -1.94
CA LEU A 42 26.87 26.90 -3.13
C LEU A 42 27.70 28.03 -3.70
N GLU A 43 29.03 27.93 -3.68
CA GLU A 43 29.91 28.78 -4.46
C GLU A 43 29.72 28.39 -5.94
N ARG A 44 28.91 29.16 -6.65
CA ARG A 44 28.89 29.08 -8.11
C ARG A 44 30.21 29.69 -8.58
N GLU A 45 31.04 28.90 -9.25
CA GLU A 45 32.11 29.41 -10.08
C GLU A 45 31.50 30.46 -10.98
N SER A 46 31.88 31.73 -10.77
CA SER A 46 31.38 32.85 -11.56
C SER A 46 31.83 32.64 -12.99
N PRO A 47 30.93 32.60 -14.00
CA PRO A 47 31.35 32.69 -15.40
C PRO A 47 32.09 34.03 -15.57
N ALA A 48 33.18 33.98 -16.31
CA ALA A 48 34.04 35.15 -16.61
C ALA A 48 33.20 36.39 -16.94
N GLU A 49 33.55 37.49 -16.30
CA GLU A 49 32.91 38.81 -16.40
C GLU A 49 32.80 39.26 -17.89
N PRO A 50 31.58 39.51 -18.43
CA PRO A 50 31.45 40.04 -19.77
C PRO A 50 31.92 41.50 -19.84
N PRO A 51 32.52 41.93 -20.93
CA PRO A 51 33.10 43.28 -21.08
C PRO A 51 32.06 44.38 -20.83
N PRO A 52 32.49 45.57 -20.35
CA PRO A 52 31.60 46.65 -19.93
C PRO A 52 30.77 47.17 -21.10
N ARG A 53 29.44 46.96 -21.00
CA ARG A 53 28.47 47.52 -21.95
C ARG A 53 28.22 48.99 -21.61
N THR A 54 28.62 49.89 -22.52
CA THR A 54 28.24 51.31 -22.48
C THR A 54 26.72 51.44 -22.51
N ARG A 55 26.17 52.07 -21.49
CA ARG A 55 24.72 52.37 -21.38
C ARG A 55 24.32 53.44 -22.39
N PRO A 56 23.35 53.22 -23.27
CA PRO A 56 22.65 54.29 -23.94
C PRO A 56 21.60 54.91 -22.97
N ALA A 57 21.43 56.24 -23.11
CA ALA A 57 20.56 57.04 -22.26
C ALA A 57 19.13 56.52 -22.16
N SER A 58 18.60 56.60 -20.94
CA SER A 58 17.29 56.16 -20.52
C SER A 58 16.16 56.89 -21.23
N ARG A 59 15.33 56.16 -21.99
CA ARG A 59 13.96 56.55 -22.34
C ARG A 59 13.02 56.16 -21.21
N PRO A 60 12.03 57.00 -20.81
CA PRO A 60 11.07 56.64 -19.79
C PRO A 60 10.20 55.49 -20.30
N ALA A 61 10.21 54.39 -19.60
CA ALA A 61 9.35 53.24 -19.89
C ALA A 61 7.89 53.53 -19.51
N PRO A 62 6.89 53.11 -20.31
CA PRO A 62 5.49 53.19 -19.93
C PRO A 62 5.26 52.32 -18.72
N ARG A 63 4.51 52.83 -17.73
CA ARG A 63 4.02 52.06 -16.56
C ARG A 63 3.15 50.90 -17.03
N VAL A 64 3.75 49.76 -17.31
CA VAL A 64 2.99 48.50 -17.45
C VAL A 64 2.46 48.18 -16.09
N ARG A 65 1.12 48.29 -15.97
CA ARG A 65 0.34 47.81 -14.81
C ARG A 65 0.73 46.36 -14.58
N ARG A 66 1.52 46.11 -13.51
CA ARG A 66 1.96 44.79 -13.09
C ARG A 66 0.71 43.98 -12.85
N ARG A 67 0.29 43.19 -13.86
CA ARG A 67 -0.66 42.10 -13.66
C ARG A 67 -0.02 41.29 -12.55
N GLN A 68 -0.70 41.23 -11.40
CA GLN A 68 -0.38 40.25 -10.38
C GLN A 68 -0.37 38.91 -11.11
N SER A 69 0.85 38.39 -11.33
CA SER A 69 1.02 37.00 -11.71
C SER A 69 0.32 36.21 -10.62
N ASP A 70 -0.77 35.57 -11.00
CA ASP A 70 -1.34 34.52 -10.20
C ASP A 70 -0.19 33.59 -9.81
N SER A 71 0.26 33.75 -8.59
CA SER A 71 1.10 32.74 -7.97
C SER A 71 0.39 31.42 -8.18
N PRO A 72 1.07 30.35 -8.65
CA PRO A 72 0.43 29.06 -8.70
C PRO A 72 -0.18 28.88 -7.31
N ARG A 73 -1.51 28.74 -7.26
CA ARG A 73 -2.20 28.37 -6.04
C ARG A 73 -1.42 27.17 -5.51
N GLN A 74 -0.60 27.42 -4.49
CA GLN A 74 -0.14 26.34 -3.65
C GLN A 74 -1.44 25.63 -3.29
N HIS A 75 -1.69 24.49 -3.93
CA HIS A 75 -2.65 23.56 -3.45
C HIS A 75 -2.20 23.34 -2.01
N SER A 76 -2.90 23.98 -1.08
CA SER A 76 -2.85 23.60 0.31
C SER A 76 -3.34 22.17 0.30
N GLY A 77 -2.41 21.26 0.05
CA GLY A 77 -2.62 19.84 0.28
C GLY A 77 -3.17 19.77 1.69
N GLN A 78 -4.45 19.45 1.81
CA GLN A 78 -5.00 19.07 3.09
C GLN A 78 -4.04 18.03 3.60
N ALA A 79 -3.30 18.39 4.64
CA ALA A 79 -2.39 17.48 5.30
C ALA A 79 -3.22 16.23 5.59
N THR A 80 -2.96 15.16 4.85
CA THR A 80 -3.49 13.85 5.21
C THR A 80 -3.13 13.68 6.67
N PRO A 81 -4.07 13.28 7.55
CA PRO A 81 -3.74 13.09 8.95
C PRO A 81 -2.50 12.20 8.99
N TRP A 82 -1.41 12.76 9.51
CA TRP A 82 -0.14 12.06 9.63
C TRP A 82 -0.37 10.84 10.53
N VAL A 83 -0.49 9.67 9.93
CA VAL A 83 -0.47 8.41 10.67
C VAL A 83 0.99 8.17 11.02
N PRO A 84 1.34 8.06 12.31
CA PRO A 84 2.71 7.81 12.71
C PRO A 84 3.29 6.62 11.95
N PRO A 85 4.54 6.68 11.46
CA PRO A 85 5.17 5.60 10.68
C PRO A 85 5.35 4.29 11.46
N ASP A 86 5.03 4.25 12.75
CA ASP A 86 5.21 3.10 13.65
C ASP A 86 4.03 2.14 13.73
N THR A 87 3.02 2.24 12.89
CA THR A 87 1.98 1.21 12.83
C THR A 87 2.52 -0.01 12.09
N ARG A 88 3.25 -0.85 12.85
CA ARG A 88 3.62 -2.18 12.36
C ARG A 88 2.33 -2.93 12.04
N PRO A 89 2.24 -3.59 10.88
CA PRO A 89 1.01 -4.25 10.42
C PRO A 89 0.78 -5.59 11.16
N TYR A 90 0.57 -5.50 12.48
CA TYR A 90 0.38 -6.69 13.34
C TYR A 90 -0.84 -7.51 12.95
N GLY A 91 -1.91 -6.89 12.46
CA GLY A 91 -3.11 -7.60 12.02
C GLY A 91 -2.81 -8.55 10.87
N VAL A 92 -2.13 -8.07 9.86
CA VAL A 92 -1.71 -8.91 8.71
C VAL A 92 -0.72 -9.98 9.12
N TYR A 93 0.24 -9.65 10.00
CA TYR A 93 1.18 -10.68 10.51
C TYR A 93 0.44 -11.80 11.25
N VAL A 94 -0.57 -11.48 12.05
CA VAL A 94 -1.39 -12.50 12.73
C VAL A 94 -2.16 -13.35 11.72
N LEU A 95 -2.75 -12.77 10.68
CA LEU A 95 -3.47 -13.53 9.65
C LEU A 95 -2.54 -14.50 8.93
N ILE A 96 -1.35 -14.05 8.53
CA ILE A 96 -0.34 -14.90 7.90
C ILE A 96 0.14 -16.00 8.87
N ALA A 97 0.43 -15.65 10.11
CA ALA A 97 0.87 -16.60 11.11
C ALA A 97 -0.18 -17.70 11.37
N LEU A 98 -1.47 -17.34 11.46
CA LEU A 98 -2.57 -18.31 11.61
C LEU A 98 -2.65 -19.26 10.42
N SER A 99 -2.48 -18.76 9.18
CA SER A 99 -2.46 -19.62 7.99
C SER A 99 -1.26 -20.57 8.02
N LEU A 100 -0.06 -20.08 8.33
CA LEU A 100 1.14 -20.92 8.41
C LEU A 100 1.04 -21.97 9.53
N VAL A 101 0.45 -21.61 10.68
CA VAL A 101 0.17 -22.56 11.77
C VAL A 101 -0.80 -23.64 11.31
N ALA A 102 -1.86 -23.27 10.57
CA ALA A 102 -2.81 -24.23 10.02
C ALA A 102 -2.14 -25.18 9.02
N THR A 103 -1.21 -24.68 8.18
CA THR A 103 -0.45 -25.51 7.24
C THR A 103 0.49 -26.48 7.96
N VAL A 104 1.22 -26.02 9.00
CA VAL A 104 2.08 -26.89 9.80
C VAL A 104 1.23 -27.96 10.54
N ALA A 105 0.08 -27.56 11.10
CA ALA A 105 -0.83 -28.50 11.71
C ALA A 105 -1.43 -29.50 10.71
N GLY A 106 -1.69 -29.06 9.47
CA GLY A 106 -2.10 -29.91 8.35
C GLY A 106 -1.06 -30.93 7.94
N ALA A 107 0.24 -30.58 8.02
CA ALA A 107 1.33 -31.53 7.78
C ALA A 107 1.34 -32.67 8.83
N ALA A 108 0.98 -32.37 10.09
CA ALA A 108 0.82 -33.36 11.14
C ALA A 108 -0.51 -34.12 11.07
N ARG A 109 -1.56 -33.49 10.54
CA ARG A 109 -2.90 -34.06 10.36
C ARG A 109 -3.43 -33.74 8.96
N PRO A 110 -3.19 -34.60 7.96
CA PRO A 110 -3.55 -34.36 6.57
C PRO A 110 -5.04 -34.14 6.29
N SER A 111 -5.94 -34.55 7.21
CA SER A 111 -7.38 -34.27 7.10
C SER A 111 -7.76 -32.84 7.46
N LEU A 112 -6.89 -32.11 8.16
CA LEU A 112 -7.21 -30.79 8.72
C LEU A 112 -7.70 -29.76 7.67
N PRO A 113 -7.08 -29.60 6.48
CA PRO A 113 -7.57 -28.69 5.47
C PRO A 113 -8.98 -29.03 4.98
N PHE A 114 -9.34 -30.31 4.97
CA PHE A 114 -10.65 -30.79 4.57
C PHE A 114 -11.69 -30.69 5.71
N ASP A 115 -11.24 -30.79 6.97
CA ASP A 115 -12.09 -30.62 8.14
C ASP A 115 -12.49 -29.15 8.34
N LEU A 116 -11.54 -28.21 8.10
CA LEU A 116 -11.71 -26.78 8.30
C LEU A 116 -12.11 -26.01 7.04
N GLY A 117 -11.81 -26.56 5.85
CA GLY A 117 -12.14 -26.01 4.56
C GLY A 117 -13.53 -26.41 4.06
N LEU A 118 -13.99 -25.73 3.05
CA LEU A 118 -15.31 -25.97 2.47
C LEU A 118 -15.20 -26.94 1.29
N VAL A 119 -15.27 -28.24 1.60
CA VAL A 119 -15.15 -29.34 0.60
C VAL A 119 -16.50 -29.88 0.16
N ALA A 120 -17.47 -29.88 1.07
CA ALA A 120 -18.84 -30.36 0.87
C ALA A 120 -19.85 -29.32 1.37
N PRO A 121 -21.14 -29.48 1.05
CA PRO A 121 -22.18 -28.60 1.59
C PRO A 121 -22.06 -28.42 3.09
N ILE A 122 -22.20 -27.17 3.55
CA ILE A 122 -21.81 -26.71 4.89
C ILE A 122 -22.63 -27.36 6.01
N GLY A 123 -23.88 -27.75 5.75
CA GLY A 123 -24.80 -28.24 6.80
C GLY A 123 -24.88 -27.25 7.98
N ASP A 124 -24.73 -27.77 9.19
CA ASP A 124 -24.74 -26.96 10.41
C ASP A 124 -23.36 -26.33 10.74
N GLN A 125 -22.35 -26.52 9.89
CA GLN A 125 -20.96 -26.14 10.16
C GLN A 125 -20.63 -24.74 9.59
N TRP A 126 -21.44 -23.74 9.90
CA TRP A 126 -21.29 -22.35 9.41
C TRP A 126 -19.93 -21.73 9.70
N TRP A 127 -19.23 -22.16 10.74
CA TRP A 127 -17.89 -21.72 11.11
C TRP A 127 -16.85 -21.98 10.02
N ARG A 128 -17.08 -22.96 9.14
CA ARG A 128 -16.22 -23.26 7.99
C ARG A 128 -16.09 -22.08 7.03
N LEU A 129 -17.08 -21.20 6.94
CA LEU A 129 -16.99 -19.97 6.14
C LEU A 129 -15.85 -19.06 6.62
N VAL A 130 -15.60 -19.05 7.93
CA VAL A 130 -14.56 -18.20 8.55
C VAL A 130 -13.22 -18.90 8.58
N THR A 131 -13.16 -20.21 8.72
CA THR A 131 -11.90 -20.97 8.82
C THR A 131 -11.29 -21.30 7.45
N THR A 132 -12.11 -21.45 6.43
CA THR A 132 -11.67 -21.73 5.06
C THR A 132 -10.53 -20.82 4.58
N PRO A 133 -10.51 -19.49 4.80
CA PRO A 133 -9.44 -18.64 4.31
C PRO A 133 -8.07 -18.89 4.92
N PHE A 134 -7.97 -19.66 5.99
CA PHE A 134 -6.73 -19.92 6.71
C PHE A 134 -6.08 -21.27 6.40
N VAL A 135 -6.77 -22.16 5.71
CA VAL A 135 -6.30 -23.52 5.43
C VAL A 135 -6.04 -23.69 3.94
N TYR A 136 -5.01 -24.44 3.60
CA TYR A 136 -4.59 -24.67 2.22
C TYR A 136 -4.28 -26.16 2.02
N ASP A 137 -4.54 -26.65 0.83
CA ASP A 137 -4.21 -28.00 0.40
C ASP A 137 -2.95 -28.07 -0.48
N ASN A 138 -2.41 -26.89 -0.85
CA ASN A 138 -1.21 -26.76 -1.67
C ASN A 138 -0.36 -25.58 -1.25
N ALA A 139 0.93 -25.83 -0.99
CA ALA A 139 1.87 -24.80 -0.54
C ALA A 139 2.17 -23.72 -1.61
N GLY A 140 2.15 -24.06 -2.91
CA GLY A 140 2.35 -23.08 -3.98
C GLY A 140 1.18 -22.10 -4.07
N TYR A 141 -0.04 -22.61 -3.95
CA TYR A 141 -1.24 -21.80 -3.85
C TYR A 141 -1.21 -20.90 -2.62
N GLU A 142 -0.92 -21.47 -1.44
CA GLU A 142 -0.78 -20.73 -0.19
C GLU A 142 0.22 -19.58 -0.32
N PHE A 143 1.40 -19.83 -0.83
CA PHE A 143 2.45 -18.83 -0.98
C PHE A 143 1.99 -17.62 -1.78
N ILE A 144 1.39 -17.83 -2.97
CA ILE A 144 0.91 -16.74 -3.82
C ILE A 144 -0.15 -15.90 -3.10
N VAL A 145 -1.10 -16.58 -2.44
CA VAL A 145 -2.18 -15.91 -1.71
C VAL A 145 -1.66 -15.15 -0.50
N LEU A 146 -0.75 -15.72 0.30
CA LEU A 146 -0.17 -15.05 1.45
C LEU A 146 0.67 -13.84 1.07
N VAL A 147 1.39 -13.89 -0.07
CA VAL A 147 2.11 -12.71 -0.58
C VAL A 147 1.13 -11.61 -0.98
N ALA A 148 0.02 -11.94 -1.65
CA ALA A 148 -1.01 -10.95 -1.98
C ALA A 148 -1.65 -10.34 -0.71
N ILE A 149 -1.98 -11.17 0.29
CA ILE A 149 -2.50 -10.73 1.59
C ILE A 149 -1.47 -9.83 2.30
N ALA A 150 -0.19 -10.18 2.27
CA ALA A 150 0.86 -9.35 2.85
C ALA A 150 0.90 -7.96 2.20
N ILE A 151 0.97 -7.90 0.87
CA ILE A 151 1.10 -6.63 0.14
C ILE A 151 -0.14 -5.76 0.34
N PHE A 152 -1.32 -6.24 -0.03
CA PHE A 152 -2.54 -5.43 -0.03
C PHE A 152 -3.10 -5.26 1.38
N GLY A 153 -2.99 -6.27 2.24
CA GLY A 153 -3.38 -6.19 3.64
C GLY A 153 -2.56 -5.15 4.40
N MET A 154 -1.23 -5.13 4.23
CA MET A 154 -0.38 -4.11 4.86
C MET A 154 -0.71 -2.70 4.38
N HIS A 155 -1.05 -2.50 3.10
CA HIS A 155 -1.50 -1.19 2.62
C HIS A 155 -2.79 -0.74 3.29
N ILE A 156 -3.77 -1.63 3.39
CA ILE A 156 -5.05 -1.35 4.08
C ILE A 156 -4.81 -1.10 5.57
N GLU A 157 -4.00 -1.95 6.24
CA GLU A 157 -3.73 -1.83 7.67
C GLU A 157 -3.01 -0.54 8.03
N ARG A 158 -1.95 -0.18 7.31
CA ARG A 158 -1.21 1.07 7.53
C ARG A 158 -2.06 2.31 7.34
N ARG A 159 -3.08 2.22 6.50
CA ARG A 159 -3.93 3.35 6.17
C ARG A 159 -5.19 3.46 7.03
N PHE A 160 -5.83 2.34 7.29
CA PHE A 160 -7.16 2.27 7.92
C PHE A 160 -7.14 1.55 9.27
N GLY A 161 -5.97 1.08 9.69
CA GLY A 161 -5.77 0.37 10.94
C GLY A 161 -6.00 -1.14 10.82
N ARG A 162 -5.50 -1.86 11.84
CA ARG A 162 -5.52 -3.33 11.89
C ARG A 162 -6.92 -3.94 11.79
N PHE A 163 -7.90 -3.32 12.42
CA PHE A 163 -9.27 -3.84 12.39
C PHE A 163 -9.88 -3.79 10.99
N ALA A 164 -9.55 -2.78 10.18
CA ALA A 164 -10.01 -2.68 8.80
C ALA A 164 -9.45 -3.81 7.93
N ALA A 165 -8.14 -4.08 8.01
CA ALA A 165 -7.50 -5.14 7.25
C ALA A 165 -8.06 -6.52 7.62
N VAL A 166 -8.18 -6.81 8.93
CA VAL A 166 -8.74 -8.06 9.44
C VAL A 166 -10.21 -8.20 9.03
N ALA A 167 -11.02 -7.14 9.14
CA ALA A 167 -12.42 -7.17 8.75
C ALA A 167 -12.60 -7.46 7.25
N VAL A 168 -11.82 -6.78 6.40
CA VAL A 168 -11.85 -7.05 4.94
C VAL A 168 -11.45 -8.48 4.66
N PHE A 169 -10.37 -8.99 5.26
CA PHE A 169 -9.91 -10.36 5.08
C PHE A 169 -11.00 -11.38 5.47
N VAL A 170 -11.53 -11.27 6.69
CA VAL A 170 -12.52 -12.24 7.21
C VAL A 170 -13.82 -12.17 6.41
N LEU A 171 -14.35 -10.96 6.16
CA LEU A 171 -15.63 -10.81 5.49
C LEU A 171 -15.55 -11.15 4.00
N ALA A 172 -14.45 -10.78 3.32
CA ALA A 172 -14.25 -11.17 1.93
C ALA A 172 -14.01 -12.68 1.77
N GLY A 173 -13.26 -13.29 2.70
CA GLY A 173 -13.05 -14.73 2.73
C GLY A 173 -14.36 -15.49 2.99
N ALA A 174 -15.11 -15.09 4.02
CA ALA A 174 -16.39 -15.72 4.36
C ALA A 174 -17.45 -15.54 3.28
N ALA A 175 -17.56 -14.34 2.69
CA ALA A 175 -18.50 -14.10 1.57
C ALA A 175 -18.10 -14.88 0.32
N GLY A 176 -16.79 -15.00 0.06
CA GLY A 176 -16.29 -15.83 -1.03
C GLY A 176 -16.65 -17.30 -0.83
N ALA A 177 -16.37 -17.86 0.35
CA ALA A 177 -16.75 -19.22 0.70
C ALA A 177 -18.27 -19.43 0.64
N GLY A 178 -19.04 -18.44 1.14
CA GLY A 178 -20.51 -18.45 1.04
C GLY A 178 -21.02 -18.45 -0.38
N LEU A 179 -20.42 -17.69 -1.28
CA LEU A 179 -20.80 -17.69 -2.71
C LEU A 179 -20.43 -19.00 -3.38
N ALA A 180 -19.27 -19.59 -3.08
CA ALA A 180 -18.89 -20.93 -3.56
C ALA A 180 -19.89 -21.98 -3.10
N GLN A 181 -20.32 -21.93 -1.85
CA GLN A 181 -21.36 -22.79 -1.29
C GLN A 181 -22.69 -22.60 -2.04
N ALA A 182 -23.15 -21.35 -2.19
CA ALA A 182 -24.44 -21.04 -2.80
C ALA A 182 -24.51 -21.42 -4.28
N SER A 183 -23.38 -21.34 -5.00
CA SER A 183 -23.26 -21.71 -6.40
C SER A 183 -22.98 -23.20 -6.64
N GLY A 184 -22.71 -23.98 -5.58
CA GLY A 184 -22.31 -25.38 -5.68
C GLY A 184 -20.92 -25.60 -6.30
N LEU A 185 -20.11 -24.54 -6.43
CA LEU A 185 -18.76 -24.61 -6.98
C LEU A 185 -17.73 -24.95 -5.88
N LEU A 186 -17.82 -26.18 -5.43
CA LEU A 186 -16.94 -26.74 -4.41
C LEU A 186 -15.90 -27.69 -5.08
N PRO A 187 -14.73 -27.94 -4.46
CA PRO A 187 -14.29 -27.41 -3.16
C PRO A 187 -13.89 -25.94 -3.20
N ALA A 188 -13.98 -25.26 -2.04
CA ALA A 188 -13.43 -23.94 -1.81
C ALA A 188 -12.57 -23.99 -0.56
N ILE A 189 -11.25 -24.07 -0.73
CA ILE A 189 -10.25 -24.12 0.34
C ILE A 189 -9.27 -22.98 0.08
N GLY A 190 -8.85 -22.26 1.13
CA GLY A 190 -7.84 -21.20 1.04
C GLY A 190 -8.40 -19.80 0.96
N GLY A 191 -7.48 -18.84 1.08
CA GLY A 191 -7.76 -17.42 1.21
C GLY A 191 -7.91 -16.65 -0.11
N ASN A 192 -8.21 -17.31 -1.22
CA ASN A 192 -8.30 -16.65 -2.53
C ASN A 192 -9.33 -15.50 -2.53
N GLY A 193 -10.52 -15.74 -1.98
CA GLY A 193 -11.54 -14.70 -1.82
C GLY A 193 -11.07 -13.54 -0.94
N ALA A 194 -10.36 -13.83 0.14
CA ALA A 194 -9.80 -12.80 1.03
C ALA A 194 -8.72 -11.96 0.32
N ALA A 195 -7.82 -12.61 -0.44
CA ALA A 195 -6.78 -11.93 -1.22
C ALA A 195 -7.38 -11.00 -2.29
N PHE A 196 -8.36 -11.48 -3.06
CA PHE A 196 -9.09 -10.64 -4.01
C PHE A 196 -9.84 -9.50 -3.32
N GLY A 197 -10.39 -9.75 -2.13
CA GLY A 197 -11.06 -8.73 -1.33
C GLY A 197 -10.12 -7.60 -0.93
N LEU A 198 -8.94 -7.92 -0.40
CA LEU A 198 -7.93 -6.92 -0.03
C LEU A 198 -7.39 -6.16 -1.24
N LEU A 199 -7.07 -6.86 -2.33
CA LEU A 199 -6.62 -6.25 -3.58
C LEU A 199 -7.67 -5.28 -4.14
N THR A 200 -8.93 -5.70 -4.19
CA THR A 200 -10.01 -4.88 -4.74
C THR A 200 -10.32 -3.69 -3.83
N ALA A 201 -10.31 -3.88 -2.51
CA ALA A 201 -10.50 -2.79 -1.56
C ALA A 201 -9.40 -1.72 -1.71
N TRP A 202 -8.14 -2.14 -1.85
CA TRP A 202 -7.03 -1.26 -2.13
C TRP A 202 -7.20 -0.54 -3.48
N LEU A 203 -7.51 -1.26 -4.55
CA LEU A 203 -7.64 -0.70 -5.89
C LEU A 203 -8.77 0.35 -5.99
N VAL A 204 -9.92 0.06 -5.39
CA VAL A 204 -11.07 0.99 -5.38
C VAL A 204 -10.74 2.25 -4.58
N GLU A 205 -10.06 2.10 -3.45
CA GLU A 205 -9.65 3.22 -2.63
C GLU A 205 -8.60 4.07 -3.33
N ASP A 206 -7.61 3.45 -3.96
CA ASP A 206 -6.55 4.11 -4.70
C ASP A 206 -7.10 4.92 -5.88
N ARG A 207 -7.97 4.34 -6.70
CA ARG A 207 -8.63 5.05 -7.80
C ARG A 207 -9.46 6.25 -7.33
N ARG A 208 -10.12 6.12 -6.19
CA ARG A 208 -10.87 7.24 -5.59
C ARG A 208 -9.95 8.34 -5.07
N ALA A 209 -8.81 7.99 -4.54
CA ALA A 209 -7.79 8.94 -4.13
C ALA A 209 -7.23 9.71 -5.32
N HIS A 210 -6.91 9.02 -6.39
CA HIS A 210 -6.49 9.63 -7.66
C HIS A 210 -7.54 10.62 -8.19
N GLY A 211 -8.83 10.24 -8.16
CA GLY A 211 -9.94 11.12 -8.55
C GLY A 211 -10.09 12.37 -7.66
N ARG A 212 -9.49 12.39 -6.46
CA ARG A 212 -9.41 13.56 -5.59
C ARG A 212 -8.14 14.39 -5.78
N GLY A 213 -7.28 14.01 -6.73
CA GLY A 213 -6.00 14.66 -6.98
C GLY A 213 -4.88 14.26 -6.00
N GLU A 214 -5.06 13.16 -5.24
CA GLU A 214 -4.03 12.60 -4.38
C GLU A 214 -3.16 11.64 -5.21
N ASP A 215 -1.99 12.10 -5.67
CA ASP A 215 -1.01 11.21 -6.30
C ASP A 215 -0.19 10.49 -5.21
N ARG A 216 -0.24 9.16 -5.22
CA ARG A 216 0.38 8.32 -4.20
C ARG A 216 1.49 7.44 -4.72
N GLY A 217 1.83 7.56 -6.01
CA GLY A 217 2.82 6.70 -6.65
C GLY A 217 2.43 5.21 -6.59
N SER A 218 1.12 4.91 -6.64
CA SER A 218 0.60 3.55 -6.53
C SER A 218 1.03 2.71 -7.73
N ASP A 219 1.57 1.53 -7.48
CA ASP A 219 1.92 0.56 -8.53
C ASP A 219 0.70 -0.24 -8.97
N VAL A 220 -0.11 0.36 -9.85
CA VAL A 220 -1.30 -0.27 -10.43
C VAL A 220 -0.91 -1.44 -11.37
N LEU A 221 0.27 -1.37 -12.00
CA LEU A 221 0.76 -2.44 -12.86
C LEU A 221 1.12 -3.67 -12.03
N GLY A 222 1.84 -3.50 -10.94
CA GLY A 222 2.13 -4.57 -9.98
C GLY A 222 0.86 -5.20 -9.41
N ALA A 223 -0.15 -4.38 -9.06
CA ALA A 223 -1.46 -4.89 -8.64
C ALA A 223 -2.16 -5.70 -9.73
N GLY A 224 -2.05 -5.28 -11.01
CA GLY A 224 -2.56 -6.03 -12.15
C GLY A 224 -1.89 -7.39 -12.31
N VAL A 225 -0.58 -7.48 -12.10
CA VAL A 225 0.16 -8.75 -12.10
C VAL A 225 -0.34 -9.68 -11.00
N PHE A 226 -0.54 -9.17 -9.77
CA PHE A 226 -1.09 -9.99 -8.69
C PHE A 226 -2.53 -10.42 -8.95
N ALA A 227 -3.37 -9.55 -9.53
CA ALA A 227 -4.72 -9.94 -9.95
C ALA A 227 -4.67 -11.10 -10.96
N LEU A 228 -3.78 -11.02 -11.94
CA LEU A 228 -3.58 -12.08 -12.93
C LEU A 228 -3.09 -13.38 -12.27
N LEU A 229 -2.10 -13.29 -11.37
CA LEU A 229 -1.60 -14.47 -10.65
C LEU A 229 -2.70 -15.15 -9.83
N LEU A 230 -3.54 -14.39 -9.12
CA LEU A 230 -4.66 -14.94 -8.36
C LEU A 230 -5.72 -15.58 -9.25
N VAL A 231 -5.96 -15.03 -10.46
CA VAL A 231 -6.84 -15.66 -11.45
C VAL A 231 -6.23 -16.97 -11.96
N LEU A 232 -4.94 -16.98 -12.30
CA LEU A 232 -4.25 -18.19 -12.75
C LEU A 232 -4.26 -19.27 -11.66
N VAL A 233 -4.08 -18.89 -10.41
CA VAL A 233 -4.22 -19.80 -9.26
C VAL A 233 -5.61 -20.47 -9.27
N SER A 234 -6.68 -19.70 -9.48
CA SER A 234 -8.04 -20.24 -9.53
C SER A 234 -8.30 -21.17 -10.73
N LEU A 235 -7.51 -21.06 -11.78
CA LEU A 235 -7.60 -21.92 -12.96
C LEU A 235 -6.78 -23.22 -12.81
N ILE A 236 -5.66 -23.16 -12.08
CA ILE A 236 -4.71 -24.27 -11.92
C ILE A 236 -5.13 -25.19 -10.76
N TRP A 237 -5.56 -24.58 -9.63
CA TRP A 237 -5.93 -25.34 -8.42
C TRP A 237 -7.45 -25.33 -8.24
N PRO A 238 -8.10 -26.51 -8.34
CA PRO A 238 -9.55 -26.62 -8.20
C PRO A 238 -10.08 -26.14 -6.83
N SER A 239 -9.26 -26.23 -5.80
CA SER A 239 -9.58 -25.73 -4.44
C SER A 239 -9.65 -24.22 -4.34
N ALA A 240 -8.96 -23.49 -5.23
CA ALA A 240 -9.00 -22.03 -5.32
C ALA A 240 -10.24 -21.56 -6.10
N SER A 241 -11.42 -21.72 -5.50
CA SER A 241 -12.72 -21.47 -6.15
C SER A 241 -12.83 -20.08 -6.78
N ILE A 242 -13.23 -20.04 -8.07
CA ILE A 242 -13.54 -18.79 -8.80
C ILE A 242 -14.73 -18.07 -8.16
N ALA A 243 -15.72 -18.79 -7.68
CA ALA A 243 -16.85 -18.20 -6.96
C ALA A 243 -16.39 -17.49 -5.68
N ALA A 244 -15.43 -18.09 -4.97
CA ALA A 244 -14.83 -17.44 -3.80
C ALA A 244 -14.11 -16.14 -4.19
N ALA A 245 -13.40 -16.11 -5.31
CA ALA A 245 -12.77 -14.90 -5.83
C ALA A 245 -13.80 -13.79 -6.12
N VAL A 246 -14.89 -14.11 -6.79
CA VAL A 246 -15.97 -13.16 -7.12
C VAL A 246 -16.60 -12.59 -5.84
N GLY A 247 -16.93 -13.43 -4.85
CA GLY A 247 -17.45 -12.98 -3.56
C GLY A 247 -16.49 -12.03 -2.84
N GLY A 248 -15.20 -12.34 -2.87
CA GLY A 248 -14.15 -11.49 -2.34
C GLY A 248 -14.07 -10.12 -3.03
N VAL A 249 -14.09 -10.10 -4.36
CA VAL A 249 -14.11 -8.86 -5.17
C VAL A 249 -15.29 -7.97 -4.79
N VAL A 250 -16.49 -8.51 -4.66
CA VAL A 250 -17.69 -7.74 -4.29
C VAL A 250 -17.52 -7.09 -2.93
N VAL A 251 -17.13 -7.85 -1.92
CA VAL A 251 -16.90 -7.32 -0.57
C VAL A 251 -15.76 -6.30 -0.56
N GLY A 252 -14.66 -6.59 -1.22
CA GLY A 252 -13.54 -5.66 -1.37
C GLY A 252 -13.95 -4.33 -1.99
N ALA A 253 -14.76 -4.36 -3.06
CA ALA A 253 -15.27 -3.17 -3.71
C ALA A 253 -16.17 -2.31 -2.79
N VAL A 254 -16.98 -2.95 -1.96
CA VAL A 254 -17.82 -2.27 -0.96
C VAL A 254 -16.93 -1.62 0.10
N PHE A 255 -15.98 -2.37 0.69
CA PHE A 255 -15.08 -1.84 1.71
C PHE A 255 -14.18 -0.72 1.18
N GLY A 256 -13.63 -0.84 -0.03
CA GLY A 256 -12.85 0.23 -0.66
C GLY A 256 -13.63 1.54 -0.84
N ARG A 257 -14.97 1.46 -0.89
CA ARG A 257 -15.84 2.64 -0.87
C ARG A 257 -16.12 3.18 0.52
N LEU A 258 -16.28 2.32 1.52
CA LEU A 258 -16.73 2.68 2.86
C LEU A 258 -15.58 3.13 3.77
N LEU A 259 -14.41 2.50 3.69
CA LEU A 259 -13.26 2.77 4.55
C LEU A 259 -12.89 4.26 4.64
N PRO A 260 -12.78 5.03 3.53
CA PRO A 260 -12.48 6.46 3.61
C PRO A 260 -13.55 7.29 4.31
N ALA A 261 -14.80 6.83 4.30
CA ALA A 261 -15.91 7.52 4.97
C ALA A 261 -15.92 7.30 6.49
N LEU A 262 -15.45 6.12 6.94
CA LEU A 262 -15.40 5.77 8.36
C LEU A 262 -14.32 6.53 9.14
N ILE A 263 -13.23 6.96 8.47
CA ILE A 263 -12.11 7.67 9.13
C ILE A 263 -12.32 9.19 9.16
N ARG A 264 -13.22 9.73 8.35
CA ARG A 264 -13.53 11.18 8.35
C ARG A 264 -14.43 11.62 9.51
N ARG A 265 -14.82 10.70 10.37
CA ARG A 265 -15.57 10.97 11.59
C ARG A 265 -14.67 10.96 12.81
#